data_586f853c20b21be11494070f221e6929
#
_entry.id   586f853c20b21be11494070f221e6929
#
_cell.length_a   1.000
_cell.length_b   1.000
_cell.length_c   1.000
_cell.angle_alpha   90.00
_cell.angle_beta   90.00
_cell.angle_gamma   90.00
#
_symmetry.space_group_name_H-M   'P 1'
#
loop_
_entity.id
_entity.type
_entity.pdbx_description
1 polymer ?
#
loop_
_entity_poly.entity_id
_entity_poly.type
_entity_poly.pdbx_seq_one_letter_code
_entity_poly.pdbx_strand_id
1 'polypeptide(L)'
;MSKKIIKHKTAKFTLEPDGFSIHTMELSMEITYREFHTLKEHLYRQQGNTKGGWIYPDDWGNYICMYYKECGIRITLEHNSSESMETYYIRMVVNPRKLIDPKSSYIGILPPEESSIKKLKSAFAKLFKDTVFESDINSYQLKRVDLCTNIRCDNKKLFRELVRVLRKLPDPPKYERRFYKHKDKKKANRYNKHYLRFHCRTKELVIYDKTYQVRNGELIVSYEKLPEGVLRFEVHCERGYIRRLEKRFGTDVTEELLWCLIEESERLTTDHFARCFSDARFLQIDDLTDAIAKSAFRKKNKEAMQELAARLQRAQSVDKALEKMAKVGYSTDGLLGRFDALGISPVPLRRNFCAKELPGPVELLRAVSSKEVTVEYIEVKYK
;
A
#
# COMPACT_ATOMS: atom_id res chain seq x y z
N MET A 1 -26.24 40.41 -3.06
CA MET A 1 -26.24 39.02 -2.53
C MET A 1 -25.85 38.07 -3.66
N SER A 2 -24.75 37.35 -3.58
CA SER A 2 -24.35 36.38 -4.60
C SER A 2 -25.37 35.21 -4.62
N LYS A 3 -25.89 34.89 -5.80
CA LYS A 3 -26.82 33.76 -5.97
C LYS A 3 -26.07 32.43 -5.73
N LYS A 4 -26.55 31.67 -4.78
CA LYS A 4 -26.06 30.30 -4.51
C LYS A 4 -26.64 29.32 -5.55
N ILE A 5 -25.80 28.69 -6.36
CA ILE A 5 -26.18 27.66 -7.31
C ILE A 5 -25.76 26.31 -6.76
N ILE A 6 -26.72 25.41 -6.58
CA ILE A 6 -26.52 24.04 -6.13
C ILE A 6 -26.60 23.13 -7.36
N LYS A 7 -25.55 22.32 -7.59
CA LYS A 7 -25.53 21.30 -8.64
C LYS A 7 -25.30 19.92 -8.05
N HIS A 8 -26.18 18.98 -8.33
CA HIS A 8 -25.98 17.57 -8.07
C HIS A 8 -25.04 17.00 -9.13
N LYS A 9 -24.05 16.26 -8.71
CA LYS A 9 -23.03 15.66 -9.55
C LYS A 9 -22.67 14.27 -9.04
N THR A 10 -22.05 13.49 -9.90
CA THR A 10 -21.47 12.19 -9.57
C THR A 10 -19.96 12.23 -9.74
N ALA A 11 -19.25 11.49 -8.90
CA ALA A 11 -17.83 11.20 -9.03
C ALA A 11 -17.64 9.69 -9.11
N LYS A 12 -16.60 9.27 -9.81
CA LYS A 12 -16.31 7.88 -10.09
C LYS A 12 -15.03 7.43 -9.40
N PHE A 13 -15.08 6.23 -8.82
CA PHE A 13 -13.92 5.45 -8.45
C PHE A 13 -13.79 4.32 -9.45
N THR A 14 -12.65 4.26 -10.14
CA THR A 14 -12.41 3.29 -11.21
C THR A 14 -11.11 2.55 -10.97
N LEU A 15 -11.10 1.27 -11.29
CA LEU A 15 -9.89 0.48 -11.33
C LEU A 15 -8.98 1.01 -12.46
N GLU A 16 -7.70 1.21 -12.17
CA GLU A 16 -6.73 1.54 -13.23
C GLU A 16 -6.52 0.33 -14.17
N PRO A 17 -6.13 0.56 -15.44
CA PRO A 17 -6.10 -0.48 -16.47
C PRO A 17 -5.29 -1.73 -16.12
N ASP A 18 -4.23 -1.59 -15.32
CA ASP A 18 -3.40 -2.73 -14.91
C ASP A 18 -4.09 -3.66 -13.88
N GLY A 19 -5.27 -3.30 -13.36
CA GLY A 19 -6.06 -4.15 -12.46
C GLY A 19 -5.38 -4.46 -11.13
N PHE A 20 -5.31 -5.75 -10.79
CA PHE A 20 -4.58 -6.29 -9.64
C PHE A 20 -3.33 -7.02 -10.10
N SER A 21 -2.18 -6.74 -9.51
CA SER A 21 -0.92 -7.39 -9.89
C SER A 21 0.21 -7.07 -8.91
N ILE A 22 1.46 -7.27 -9.36
CA ILE A 22 2.69 -7.05 -8.61
C ILE A 22 3.22 -5.63 -8.87
N HIS A 23 3.54 -4.91 -7.79
CA HIS A 23 4.24 -3.62 -7.85
C HIS A 23 5.74 -3.75 -7.62
N THR A 24 6.12 -4.51 -6.60
CA THR A 24 7.52 -4.69 -6.19
C THR A 24 7.71 -6.12 -5.73
N MET A 25 8.88 -6.67 -5.99
CA MET A 25 9.30 -7.96 -5.44
C MET A 25 10.71 -7.85 -4.87
N GLU A 26 11.02 -8.75 -3.97
CA GLU A 26 12.34 -8.88 -3.39
C GLU A 26 12.87 -10.27 -3.63
N LEU A 27 13.98 -10.33 -4.31
CA LEU A 27 14.71 -11.53 -4.68
C LEU A 27 15.98 -11.64 -3.85
N SER A 28 16.37 -12.84 -3.46
CA SER A 28 17.63 -13.07 -2.75
C SER A 28 18.27 -14.37 -3.18
N MET A 29 19.59 -14.34 -3.29
CA MET A 29 20.43 -15.49 -3.57
C MET A 29 21.55 -15.56 -2.53
N GLU A 30 21.76 -16.72 -1.95
CA GLU A 30 22.91 -16.99 -1.10
C GLU A 30 24.15 -17.13 -1.96
N ILE A 31 25.27 -16.55 -1.52
CA ILE A 31 26.53 -16.55 -2.22
C ILE A 31 27.68 -16.88 -1.26
N THR A 32 28.81 -17.31 -1.80
CA THR A 32 30.00 -17.57 -1.01
C THR A 32 30.70 -16.27 -0.59
N TYR A 33 31.52 -16.34 0.46
CA TYR A 33 32.42 -15.25 0.87
C TYR A 33 33.23 -14.70 -0.32
N ARG A 34 33.78 -15.58 -1.18
CA ARG A 34 34.57 -15.18 -2.33
C ARG A 34 33.75 -14.39 -3.35
N GLU A 35 32.54 -14.86 -3.66
CA GLU A 35 31.64 -14.17 -4.59
C GLU A 35 31.25 -12.81 -4.04
N PHE A 36 30.94 -12.73 -2.73
CA PHE A 36 30.58 -11.46 -2.07
C PHE A 36 31.70 -10.42 -2.26
N HIS A 37 32.96 -10.78 -1.98
CA HIS A 37 34.08 -9.86 -2.13
C HIS A 37 34.35 -9.51 -3.59
N THR A 38 34.26 -10.47 -4.51
CA THR A 38 34.41 -10.23 -5.96
C THR A 38 33.36 -9.24 -6.47
N LEU A 39 32.10 -9.43 -6.09
CA LEU A 39 31.01 -8.52 -6.44
C LEU A 39 31.20 -7.13 -5.86
N LYS A 40 31.56 -7.04 -4.59
CA LYS A 40 31.86 -5.77 -3.91
C LYS A 40 32.96 -5.01 -4.63
N GLU A 41 34.09 -5.63 -4.91
CA GLU A 41 35.19 -5.00 -5.63
C GLU A 41 34.80 -4.56 -7.04
N HIS A 42 34.05 -5.40 -7.76
CA HIS A 42 33.58 -5.07 -9.10
C HIS A 42 32.69 -3.83 -9.08
N LEU A 43 31.74 -3.74 -8.16
CA LEU A 43 30.85 -2.59 -8.00
C LEU A 43 31.62 -1.32 -7.62
N TYR A 44 32.64 -1.42 -6.77
CA TYR A 44 33.51 -0.27 -6.44
C TYR A 44 34.33 0.22 -7.65
N ARG A 45 34.85 -0.69 -8.48
CA ARG A 45 35.55 -0.30 -9.71
C ARG A 45 34.63 0.40 -10.71
N GLN A 46 33.36 -0.02 -10.82
CA GLN A 46 32.40 0.63 -11.70
C GLN A 46 32.02 2.04 -11.19
N GLN A 47 32.08 2.29 -9.90
CA GLN A 47 31.73 3.58 -9.31
C GLN A 47 32.58 4.74 -9.86
N GLY A 48 33.83 4.52 -10.18
CA GLY A 48 34.73 5.55 -10.76
C GLY A 48 34.35 5.97 -12.19
N ASN A 49 33.55 5.18 -12.91
CA ASN A 49 33.26 5.37 -14.34
C ASN A 49 31.88 5.95 -14.64
N THR A 50 31.01 6.13 -13.65
CA THR A 50 29.62 6.53 -13.87
C THR A 50 29.17 7.66 -12.95
N LYS A 51 28.67 8.74 -13.55
CA LYS A 51 27.97 9.79 -12.79
C LYS A 51 26.68 9.20 -12.22
N GLY A 52 26.67 8.83 -10.94
CA GLY A 52 25.49 8.38 -10.22
C GLY A 52 25.36 6.89 -9.91
N GLY A 53 26.34 6.07 -10.25
CA GLY A 53 26.44 4.68 -9.78
C GLY A 53 27.09 4.64 -8.40
N TRP A 54 26.31 4.35 -7.36
CA TRP A 54 26.80 4.42 -6.00
C TRP A 54 26.74 3.05 -5.35
N ILE A 55 27.85 2.63 -4.79
CA ILE A 55 27.91 1.62 -3.77
C ILE A 55 28.35 2.30 -2.47
N TYR A 56 27.63 2.09 -1.39
CA TYR A 56 27.98 2.63 -0.08
C TYR A 56 27.60 1.63 1.01
N PRO A 57 28.38 1.56 2.11
CA PRO A 57 28.00 0.77 3.26
C PRO A 57 26.79 1.38 3.96
N ASP A 58 25.91 0.52 4.49
CA ASP A 58 24.92 0.93 5.47
C ASP A 58 25.47 0.83 6.91
N ASP A 59 24.65 1.22 7.90
CA ASP A 59 25.05 1.18 9.31
C ASP A 59 25.26 -0.26 9.85
N TRP A 60 24.93 -1.28 9.06
CA TRP A 60 25.00 -2.71 9.42
C TRP A 60 26.12 -3.46 8.69
N GLY A 61 26.93 -2.76 7.91
CA GLY A 61 28.02 -3.36 7.14
C GLY A 61 27.60 -4.00 5.81
N ASN A 62 26.33 -3.83 5.39
CA ASN A 62 25.88 -4.22 4.06
C ASN A 62 26.29 -3.15 3.03
N TYR A 63 26.31 -3.52 1.76
CA TYR A 63 26.65 -2.60 0.67
C TYR A 63 25.46 -2.38 -0.25
N ILE A 64 24.96 -1.15 -0.29
CA ILE A 64 23.83 -0.75 -1.15
C ILE A 64 24.35 -0.25 -2.49
N CYS A 65 23.92 -0.87 -3.58
CA CYS A 65 24.23 -0.47 -4.95
C CYS A 65 23.00 0.14 -5.63
N MET A 66 23.13 1.38 -6.08
CA MET A 66 22.07 2.13 -6.75
C MET A 66 22.25 2.22 -8.27
N TYR A 67 23.24 1.55 -8.84
CA TYR A 67 23.57 1.60 -10.26
C TYR A 67 22.40 1.26 -11.18
N TYR A 68 21.56 0.30 -10.78
CA TYR A 68 20.41 -0.17 -11.55
C TYR A 68 19.08 0.50 -11.18
N LYS A 69 19.12 1.60 -10.41
CA LYS A 69 17.93 2.27 -9.89
C LYS A 69 16.98 2.74 -11.01
N GLU A 70 17.51 3.25 -12.11
CA GLU A 70 16.70 3.73 -13.22
C GLU A 70 15.97 2.58 -13.95
N CYS A 71 16.54 1.37 -13.92
CA CYS A 71 15.89 0.15 -14.38
C CYS A 71 14.95 -0.46 -13.33
N GLY A 72 14.69 0.22 -12.22
CA GLY A 72 13.80 -0.25 -11.17
C GLY A 72 14.40 -1.32 -10.25
N ILE A 73 15.73 -1.48 -10.22
CA ILE A 73 16.41 -2.44 -9.34
C ILE A 73 17.32 -1.71 -8.34
N ARG A 74 17.23 -2.13 -7.07
CA ARG A 74 18.19 -1.81 -6.03
C ARG A 74 18.79 -3.10 -5.52
N ILE A 75 20.13 -3.18 -5.53
CA ILE A 75 20.88 -4.35 -5.07
C ILE A 75 21.49 -4.02 -3.71
N THR A 76 21.46 -4.98 -2.79
CA THR A 76 22.18 -4.95 -1.52
C THR A 76 22.99 -6.22 -1.41
N LEU A 77 24.29 -6.09 -1.15
CA LEU A 77 25.12 -7.19 -0.71
C LEU A 77 25.03 -7.25 0.82
N GLU A 78 24.43 -8.32 1.33
CA GLU A 78 24.19 -8.50 2.77
C GLU A 78 25.19 -9.50 3.36
N HIS A 79 25.71 -9.13 4.53
CA HIS A 79 26.52 -9.99 5.37
C HIS A 79 25.85 -10.15 6.72
N ASN A 80 25.46 -11.36 7.06
CA ASN A 80 24.91 -11.68 8.37
C ASN A 80 25.95 -12.51 9.14
N SER A 81 26.41 -11.98 10.26
CA SER A 81 27.30 -12.66 11.19
C SER A 81 26.52 -13.08 12.43
N SER A 82 26.60 -14.35 12.78
CA SER A 82 26.17 -14.90 14.07
C SER A 82 27.37 -15.57 14.74
N GLU A 83 27.25 -15.90 16.03
CA GLU A 83 28.32 -16.55 16.79
C GLU A 83 28.85 -17.85 16.17
N SER A 84 28.05 -18.50 15.31
CA SER A 84 28.39 -19.81 14.74
C SER A 84 28.51 -19.82 13.21
N MET A 85 28.04 -18.77 12.49
CA MET A 85 27.99 -18.81 11.04
C MET A 85 27.96 -17.43 10.41
N GLU A 86 28.72 -17.26 9.34
CA GLU A 86 28.63 -16.11 8.44
C GLU A 86 27.91 -16.53 7.16
N THR A 87 26.95 -15.71 6.76
CA THR A 87 26.19 -15.92 5.53
C THR A 87 26.17 -14.66 4.68
N TYR A 88 26.26 -14.85 3.38
CA TYR A 88 26.37 -13.77 2.40
C TYR A 88 25.24 -13.88 1.40
N TYR A 89 24.61 -12.77 1.08
CA TYR A 89 23.47 -12.72 0.17
C TYR A 89 23.56 -11.57 -0.82
N ILE A 90 23.06 -11.82 -2.03
CA ILE A 90 22.60 -10.78 -2.92
C ILE A 90 21.12 -10.61 -2.66
N ARG A 91 20.69 -9.40 -2.37
CA ARG A 91 19.28 -9.02 -2.25
C ARG A 91 18.94 -7.97 -3.28
N MET A 92 17.89 -8.19 -4.05
CA MET A 92 17.42 -7.29 -5.08
C MET A 92 15.98 -6.86 -4.79
N VAL A 93 15.73 -5.57 -4.68
CA VAL A 93 14.37 -5.02 -4.69
C VAL A 93 14.06 -4.58 -6.11
N VAL A 94 13.11 -5.23 -6.75
CA VAL A 94 12.80 -5.09 -8.17
C VAL A 94 11.41 -4.50 -8.35
N ASN A 95 11.30 -3.42 -9.13
CA ASN A 95 10.04 -2.98 -9.72
C ASN A 95 9.91 -3.61 -11.10
N PRO A 96 9.08 -4.65 -11.29
CA PRO A 96 9.04 -5.41 -12.52
C PRO A 96 8.54 -4.57 -13.71
N ARG A 97 7.65 -3.60 -13.48
CA ARG A 97 7.18 -2.70 -14.54
C ARG A 97 8.31 -1.84 -15.09
N LYS A 98 9.14 -1.26 -14.20
CA LYS A 98 10.31 -0.45 -14.55
C LYS A 98 11.41 -1.26 -15.20
N LEU A 99 11.59 -2.52 -14.79
CA LEU A 99 12.59 -3.40 -15.39
C LEU A 99 12.23 -3.72 -16.85
N ILE A 100 10.95 -3.98 -17.16
CA ILE A 100 10.50 -4.24 -18.53
C ILE A 100 10.54 -2.97 -19.38
N ASP A 101 10.10 -1.85 -18.82
CA ASP A 101 10.05 -0.55 -19.48
C ASP A 101 10.51 0.56 -18.52
N PRO A 102 11.80 0.95 -18.59
CA PRO A 102 12.35 2.00 -17.74
C PRO A 102 11.65 3.36 -17.86
N LYS A 103 10.96 3.62 -18.99
CA LYS A 103 10.19 4.84 -19.23
C LYS A 103 8.78 4.78 -18.64
N SER A 104 8.31 3.61 -18.17
CA SER A 104 6.98 3.46 -17.61
C SER A 104 6.79 4.33 -16.35
N SER A 105 5.53 4.69 -16.06
CA SER A 105 5.18 5.45 -14.86
C SER A 105 5.44 4.66 -13.58
N TYR A 106 5.89 5.33 -12.52
CA TYR A 106 5.97 4.75 -11.16
C TYR A 106 4.60 4.46 -10.53
N ILE A 107 3.50 4.90 -11.15
CA ILE A 107 2.15 4.57 -10.72
C ILE A 107 1.73 3.21 -11.25
N GLY A 108 2.16 2.83 -12.48
CA GLY A 108 1.85 1.54 -13.07
C GLY A 108 2.33 0.35 -12.24
N ILE A 109 1.65 -0.76 -12.44
CA ILE A 109 2.01 -2.07 -11.89
C ILE A 109 2.28 -3.03 -13.06
N LEU A 110 2.78 -4.21 -12.79
CA LEU A 110 3.01 -5.21 -13.84
C LEU A 110 1.67 -5.60 -14.47
N PRO A 111 1.47 -5.53 -15.79
CA PRO A 111 0.23 -5.99 -16.40
C PRO A 111 -0.04 -7.46 -16.05
N PRO A 112 -1.30 -7.84 -15.69
CA PRO A 112 -1.63 -9.18 -15.24
C PRO A 112 -1.78 -10.18 -16.41
N GLU A 113 -0.73 -10.32 -17.19
CA GLU A 113 -0.67 -11.16 -18.38
C GLU A 113 0.52 -12.13 -18.27
N GLU A 114 0.37 -13.37 -18.74
CA GLU A 114 1.45 -14.35 -18.79
C GLU A 114 2.67 -13.82 -19.57
N SER A 115 2.39 -13.07 -20.65
CA SER A 115 3.42 -12.41 -21.46
C SER A 115 4.32 -11.46 -20.64
N SER A 116 3.79 -10.88 -19.55
CA SER A 116 4.53 -9.97 -18.67
C SER A 116 5.63 -10.71 -17.89
N ILE A 117 5.38 -11.96 -17.48
CA ILE A 117 6.40 -12.77 -16.80
C ILE A 117 7.52 -13.14 -17.76
N LYS A 118 7.19 -13.53 -19.00
CA LYS A 118 8.19 -13.82 -20.05
C LYS A 118 9.05 -12.58 -20.37
N LYS A 119 8.41 -11.40 -20.48
CA LYS A 119 9.10 -10.11 -20.66
C LYS A 119 9.98 -9.76 -19.47
N LEU A 120 9.50 -10.00 -18.25
CA LEU A 120 10.25 -9.76 -17.01
C LEU A 120 11.51 -10.61 -16.97
N LYS A 121 11.40 -11.93 -17.20
CA LYS A 121 12.53 -12.86 -17.28
C LYS A 121 13.56 -12.43 -18.34
N SER A 122 13.08 -12.11 -19.54
CA SER A 122 13.93 -11.65 -20.64
C SER A 122 14.65 -10.33 -20.30
N ALA A 123 13.93 -9.36 -19.69
CA ALA A 123 14.54 -8.08 -19.30
C ALA A 123 15.56 -8.25 -18.18
N PHE A 124 15.30 -9.13 -17.20
CA PHE A 124 16.24 -9.48 -16.12
C PHE A 124 17.49 -10.13 -16.69
N ALA A 125 17.34 -11.15 -17.52
CA ALA A 125 18.46 -11.84 -18.16
C ALA A 125 19.30 -10.88 -19.04
N LYS A 126 18.66 -10.04 -19.83
CA LYS A 126 19.33 -9.04 -20.66
C LYS A 126 20.13 -8.02 -19.84
N LEU A 127 19.58 -7.57 -18.69
CA LEU A 127 20.24 -6.59 -17.83
C LEU A 127 21.52 -7.13 -17.21
N PHE A 128 21.54 -8.42 -16.85
CA PHE A 128 22.65 -9.04 -16.13
C PHE A 128 23.56 -9.92 -16.98
N LYS A 129 23.26 -10.13 -18.28
CA LYS A 129 23.97 -11.04 -19.19
C LYS A 129 25.50 -10.88 -19.19
N ASP A 130 25.97 -9.63 -19.22
CA ASP A 130 27.39 -9.32 -19.30
C ASP A 130 27.94 -8.71 -18.01
N THR A 131 27.31 -9.07 -16.88
CA THR A 131 27.67 -8.59 -15.55
C THR A 131 28.17 -9.74 -14.67
N VAL A 132 28.59 -9.42 -13.47
CA VAL A 132 28.99 -10.40 -12.44
C VAL A 132 27.81 -10.99 -11.69
N PHE A 133 26.58 -10.53 -11.98
CA PHE A 133 25.37 -11.05 -11.34
C PHE A 133 24.79 -12.21 -12.13
N GLU A 134 24.19 -13.16 -11.40
CA GLU A 134 23.42 -14.24 -12.03
C GLU A 134 22.25 -13.68 -12.84
N SER A 135 22.12 -14.12 -14.08
CA SER A 135 21.14 -13.59 -15.03
C SER A 135 19.83 -14.38 -15.10
N ASP A 136 19.77 -15.58 -14.54
CA ASP A 136 18.53 -16.33 -14.43
C ASP A 136 17.76 -15.93 -13.16
N ILE A 137 16.57 -15.38 -13.33
CA ILE A 137 15.72 -14.98 -12.22
C ILE A 137 15.33 -16.17 -11.30
N ASN A 138 15.32 -17.39 -11.84
CA ASN A 138 14.99 -18.60 -11.09
C ASN A 138 16.11 -19.07 -10.15
N SER A 139 17.32 -18.54 -10.30
CA SER A 139 18.41 -18.74 -9.33
C SER A 139 18.19 -17.94 -8.03
N TYR A 140 17.26 -16.98 -8.05
CA TYR A 140 16.91 -16.17 -6.89
C TYR A 140 15.63 -16.66 -6.23
N GLN A 141 15.63 -16.74 -4.90
CA GLN A 141 14.45 -17.03 -4.11
C GLN A 141 13.61 -15.78 -3.90
N LEU A 142 12.29 -15.87 -4.10
CA LEU A 142 11.36 -14.79 -3.77
C LEU A 142 11.25 -14.63 -2.24
N LYS A 143 11.65 -13.47 -1.71
CA LYS A 143 11.61 -13.15 -0.28
C LYS A 143 10.40 -12.31 0.10
N ARG A 144 10.00 -11.38 -0.78
CA ARG A 144 8.82 -10.54 -0.63
C ARG A 144 8.19 -10.27 -1.98
N VAL A 145 6.88 -10.12 -1.98
CA VAL A 145 6.12 -9.59 -3.11
C VAL A 145 5.04 -8.65 -2.61
N ASP A 146 4.88 -7.52 -3.31
CA ASP A 146 3.87 -6.52 -3.00
C ASP A 146 2.75 -6.65 -4.04
N LEU A 147 1.65 -7.34 -3.66
CA LEU A 147 0.43 -7.44 -4.46
C LEU A 147 -0.36 -6.16 -4.28
N CYS A 148 -0.84 -5.57 -5.35
CA CYS A 148 -1.50 -4.28 -5.26
C CYS A 148 -2.52 -4.03 -6.36
N THR A 149 -3.31 -2.98 -6.12
CA THR A 149 -4.18 -2.37 -7.12
C THR A 149 -4.22 -0.86 -6.95
N ASN A 150 -4.52 -0.16 -8.04
CA ASN A 150 -4.71 1.28 -8.08
C ASN A 150 -6.18 1.60 -8.35
N ILE A 151 -6.76 2.47 -7.53
CA ILE A 151 -8.12 2.98 -7.71
C ILE A 151 -8.03 4.49 -7.91
N ARG A 152 -8.53 4.98 -9.03
CA ARG A 152 -8.56 6.40 -9.35
C ARG A 152 -9.90 7.00 -8.95
N CYS A 153 -9.86 8.16 -8.30
CA CYS A 153 -11.02 9.00 -8.07
C CYS A 153 -10.92 10.26 -8.92
N ASP A 154 -11.93 10.54 -9.73
CA ASP A 154 -11.99 11.70 -10.63
C ASP A 154 -12.30 13.02 -9.89
N ASN A 155 -12.65 12.95 -8.60
CA ASN A 155 -12.96 14.12 -7.76
C ASN A 155 -11.95 14.30 -6.62
N LYS A 156 -11.15 15.35 -6.69
CA LYS A 156 -10.11 15.67 -5.71
C LYS A 156 -10.63 15.92 -4.28
N LYS A 157 -11.84 16.44 -4.11
CA LYS A 157 -12.42 16.69 -2.78
C LYS A 157 -12.84 15.38 -2.12
N LEU A 158 -13.50 14.50 -2.87
CA LEU A 158 -13.90 13.17 -2.41
C LEU A 158 -12.66 12.32 -2.10
N PHE A 159 -11.68 12.32 -2.97
CA PHE A 159 -10.41 11.62 -2.77
C PHE A 159 -9.72 12.02 -1.45
N ARG A 160 -9.56 13.32 -1.21
CA ARG A 160 -8.92 13.83 0.02
C ARG A 160 -9.68 13.44 1.28
N GLU A 161 -11.01 13.47 1.23
CA GLU A 161 -11.83 13.08 2.37
C GLU A 161 -11.75 11.56 2.60
N LEU A 162 -11.77 10.76 1.53
CA LEU A 162 -11.58 9.31 1.63
C LEU A 162 -10.24 8.97 2.29
N VAL A 163 -9.13 9.56 1.83
CA VAL A 163 -7.81 9.37 2.46
C VAL A 163 -7.83 9.77 3.94
N ARG A 164 -8.56 10.85 4.30
CA ARG A 164 -8.70 11.30 5.69
C ARG A 164 -9.42 10.28 6.57
N VAL A 165 -10.53 9.71 6.09
CA VAL A 165 -11.31 8.74 6.89
C VAL A 165 -10.64 7.38 6.96
N LEU A 166 -10.04 6.91 5.87
CA LEU A 166 -9.26 5.66 5.84
C LEU A 166 -8.13 5.66 6.87
N ARG A 167 -7.43 6.77 7.04
CA ARG A 167 -6.36 6.91 8.04
C ARG A 167 -6.81 6.76 9.49
N LYS A 168 -8.09 6.92 9.76
CA LYS A 168 -8.67 6.78 11.10
C LYS A 168 -9.18 5.38 11.40
N LEU A 169 -9.16 4.46 10.42
CA LEU A 169 -9.60 3.08 10.61
C LEU A 169 -8.93 2.44 11.84
N PRO A 170 -9.60 1.51 12.52
CA PRO A 170 -9.02 0.80 13.66
C PRO A 170 -7.81 -0.05 13.25
N ASP A 171 -6.94 -0.33 14.20
CA ASP A 171 -5.85 -1.28 13.99
C ASP A 171 -6.43 -2.70 13.92
N PRO A 172 -6.17 -3.45 12.82
CA PRO A 172 -6.70 -4.81 12.70
C PRO A 172 -6.10 -5.72 13.76
N PRO A 173 -6.84 -6.74 14.26
CA PRO A 173 -6.31 -7.69 15.21
C PRO A 173 -5.01 -8.34 14.75
N LYS A 174 -4.01 -8.42 15.63
CA LYS A 174 -2.66 -8.97 15.35
C LYS A 174 -1.81 -8.14 14.39
N TYR A 175 -2.23 -6.93 14.02
CA TYR A 175 -1.44 -5.98 13.28
C TYR A 175 -1.07 -4.79 14.15
N GLU A 176 0.09 -4.21 13.87
CA GLU A 176 0.58 -2.98 14.47
C GLU A 176 0.61 -1.88 13.43
N ARG A 177 0.07 -0.71 13.77
CA ARG A 177 0.17 0.46 12.91
C ARG A 177 1.61 0.97 12.87
N ARG A 178 2.15 1.14 11.68
CA ARG A 178 3.48 1.72 11.46
C ARG A 178 3.38 3.10 10.84
N PHE A 179 4.22 4.00 11.34
CA PHE A 179 4.34 5.36 10.84
C PHE A 179 5.69 5.53 10.12
N TYR A 180 5.67 6.30 9.04
CA TYR A 180 6.90 6.73 8.39
C TYR A 180 7.71 7.59 9.36
N LYS A 181 8.97 7.23 9.55
CA LYS A 181 9.93 7.94 10.40
C LYS A 181 10.90 8.70 9.51
N HIS A 182 11.19 9.94 9.87
CA HIS A 182 12.17 10.79 9.19
C HIS A 182 12.82 11.72 10.22
N LYS A 183 14.08 12.11 10.02
CA LYS A 183 14.80 13.06 10.90
C LYS A 183 14.02 14.37 11.03
N ASP A 184 13.49 14.89 9.93
CA ASP A 184 12.53 15.99 9.94
C ASP A 184 11.11 15.48 10.29
N LYS A 185 10.67 15.79 11.50
CA LYS A 185 9.32 15.44 12.01
C LYS A 185 8.18 16.06 11.18
N LYS A 186 8.39 17.25 10.57
CA LYS A 186 7.38 17.91 9.71
C LYS A 186 7.20 17.11 8.43
N LYS A 187 8.31 16.64 7.82
CA LYS A 187 8.27 15.74 6.65
C LYS A 187 7.58 14.43 6.98
N ALA A 188 7.94 13.78 8.10
CA ALA A 188 7.29 12.57 8.57
C ALA A 188 5.77 12.74 8.79
N ASN A 189 5.36 13.80 9.49
CA ASN A 189 3.95 14.10 9.74
C ASN A 189 3.17 14.39 8.46
N ARG A 190 3.79 15.07 7.49
CA ARG A 190 3.17 15.35 6.18
C ARG A 190 2.95 14.05 5.42
N TYR A 191 3.97 13.18 5.36
CA TYR A 191 3.88 11.88 4.69
C TYR A 191 2.80 10.99 5.31
N ASN A 192 2.78 10.89 6.64
CA ASN A 192 1.80 10.09 7.38
C ASN A 192 0.34 10.57 7.21
N LYS A 193 0.09 11.76 6.65
CA LYS A 193 -1.25 12.21 6.26
C LYS A 193 -1.79 11.52 5.01
N HIS A 194 -0.93 10.91 4.21
CA HIS A 194 -1.26 10.27 2.94
C HIS A 194 -1.07 8.75 2.97
N TYR A 195 -0.76 8.19 4.15
CA TYR A 195 -0.27 6.84 4.29
C TYR A 195 -0.88 6.13 5.49
N LEU A 196 -1.37 4.90 5.30
CA LEU A 196 -1.85 4.00 6.33
C LEU A 196 -1.15 2.66 6.14
N ARG A 197 -0.47 2.18 7.19
CA ARG A 197 0.30 0.95 7.15
C ARG A 197 0.10 0.13 8.42
N PHE A 198 -0.21 -1.14 8.24
CA PHE A 198 -0.37 -2.12 9.29
C PHE A 198 0.55 -3.30 9.03
N HIS A 199 1.32 -3.69 10.03
CA HIS A 199 2.30 -4.75 9.93
C HIS A 199 1.97 -5.90 10.87
N CYS A 200 2.10 -7.13 10.39
CA CYS A 200 2.20 -8.33 11.21
C CYS A 200 3.42 -9.16 10.79
N ARG A 201 3.72 -10.22 11.52
CA ARG A 201 4.93 -11.04 11.29
C ARG A 201 5.15 -11.49 9.84
N THR A 202 4.10 -11.67 9.05
CA THR A 202 4.20 -12.28 7.72
C THR A 202 3.64 -11.43 6.60
N LYS A 203 3.00 -10.31 6.94
CA LYS A 203 2.34 -9.43 5.96
C LYS A 203 2.29 -8.00 6.44
N GLU A 204 2.17 -7.09 5.47
CA GLU A 204 1.76 -5.71 5.73
C GLU A 204 0.59 -5.35 4.83
N LEU A 205 -0.33 -4.55 5.36
CA LEU A 205 -1.42 -3.93 4.61
C LEU A 205 -1.13 -2.44 4.50
N VAL A 206 -1.18 -1.92 3.30
CA VAL A 206 -0.88 -0.52 3.03
C VAL A 206 -1.96 0.11 2.17
N ILE A 207 -2.44 1.29 2.58
CA ILE A 207 -3.34 2.14 1.78
C ILE A 207 -2.71 3.52 1.72
N TYR A 208 -2.53 4.07 0.51
CA TYR A 208 -1.91 5.38 0.40
C TYR A 208 -2.23 6.12 -0.89
N ASP A 209 -2.07 7.46 -0.83
CA ASP A 209 -2.09 8.35 -1.98
C ASP A 209 -0.82 8.15 -2.82
N LYS A 210 -0.94 7.33 -3.87
CA LYS A 210 0.17 6.98 -4.76
C LYS A 210 0.69 8.19 -5.53
N THR A 211 -0.20 9.08 -5.95
CA THR A 211 0.19 10.33 -6.62
C THR A 211 1.06 11.20 -5.70
N TYR A 212 0.66 11.34 -4.43
CA TYR A 212 1.45 12.08 -3.43
C TYR A 212 2.81 11.42 -3.20
N GLN A 213 2.85 10.09 -3.06
CA GLN A 213 4.10 9.34 -2.84
C GLN A 213 5.09 9.58 -3.98
N VAL A 214 4.66 9.48 -5.24
CA VAL A 214 5.55 9.67 -6.40
C VAL A 214 6.04 11.11 -6.49
N ARG A 215 5.18 12.11 -6.24
CA ARG A 215 5.56 13.54 -6.27
C ARG A 215 6.53 13.95 -5.17
N ASN A 216 6.49 13.29 -4.02
CA ASN A 216 7.27 13.67 -2.83
C ASN A 216 8.32 12.62 -2.45
N GLY A 217 8.48 11.58 -3.25
CA GLY A 217 9.53 10.57 -3.11
C GLY A 217 10.90 11.11 -3.53
N GLU A 218 11.95 10.39 -3.15
CA GLU A 218 13.34 10.72 -3.52
C GLU A 218 13.66 10.42 -4.99
N LEU A 219 12.73 9.80 -5.71
CA LEU A 219 12.84 9.55 -7.13
C LEU A 219 12.50 10.84 -7.87
N ILE A 220 13.49 11.44 -8.48
CA ILE A 220 13.29 12.55 -9.43
C ILE A 220 12.60 11.94 -10.65
N VAL A 221 11.30 12.02 -10.66
CA VAL A 221 10.52 11.70 -11.85
C VAL A 221 10.58 12.93 -12.72
N SER A 222 11.18 12.80 -13.91
CA SER A 222 11.02 13.80 -14.96
C SER A 222 9.53 14.07 -15.12
N TYR A 223 9.13 15.31 -15.25
CA TYR A 223 7.79 15.89 -15.21
C TYR A 223 6.71 15.17 -16.02
N GLU A 224 6.46 13.89 -15.74
CA GLU A 224 5.28 13.20 -16.22
C GLU A 224 4.05 13.83 -15.58
N LYS A 225 3.05 14.07 -16.38
CA LYS A 225 1.74 14.53 -15.93
C LYS A 225 1.08 13.40 -15.15
N LEU A 226 1.47 13.26 -13.87
CA LEU A 226 0.95 12.20 -13.01
C LEU A 226 -0.57 12.38 -12.83
N PRO A 227 -1.36 11.32 -13.01
CA PRO A 227 -2.78 11.36 -12.73
C PRO A 227 -3.01 11.77 -11.28
N GLU A 228 -4.00 12.62 -11.03
CA GLU A 228 -4.40 12.97 -9.67
C GLU A 228 -5.37 11.93 -9.10
N GLY A 229 -5.35 11.77 -7.77
CA GLY A 229 -6.36 10.98 -7.07
C GLY A 229 -6.19 9.47 -7.19
N VAL A 230 -4.97 8.96 -7.29
CA VAL A 230 -4.71 7.51 -7.29
C VAL A 230 -4.50 7.01 -5.87
N LEU A 231 -5.43 6.21 -5.39
CA LEU A 231 -5.36 5.46 -4.14
C LEU A 231 -4.81 4.07 -4.43
N ARG A 232 -3.75 3.68 -3.74
CA ARG A 232 -3.18 2.34 -3.85
C ARG A 232 -3.47 1.51 -2.62
N PHE A 233 -3.88 0.27 -2.85
CA PHE A 233 -3.98 -0.79 -1.86
C PHE A 233 -2.86 -1.79 -2.12
N GLU A 234 -2.09 -2.13 -1.10
CA GLU A 234 -1.00 -3.12 -1.21
C GLU A 234 -1.07 -4.14 -0.07
N VAL A 235 -0.74 -5.38 -0.40
CA VAL A 235 -0.45 -6.45 0.54
C VAL A 235 1.00 -6.87 0.33
N HIS A 236 1.88 -6.50 1.25
CA HIS A 236 3.25 -7.01 1.23
C HIS A 236 3.26 -8.41 1.83
N CYS A 237 3.57 -9.38 1.01
CA CYS A 237 3.69 -10.78 1.38
C CYS A 237 5.17 -11.08 1.73
N GLU A 238 5.46 -11.22 3.02
CA GLU A 238 6.80 -11.52 3.52
C GLU A 238 7.15 -13.02 3.36
N ARG A 239 8.41 -13.38 3.46
CA ARG A 239 8.90 -14.75 3.24
C ARG A 239 8.08 -15.84 3.95
N GLY A 240 7.69 -15.59 5.20
CA GLY A 240 6.87 -16.56 5.95
C GLY A 240 5.47 -16.80 5.36
N TYR A 241 4.92 -15.84 4.62
CA TYR A 241 3.66 -16.03 3.89
C TYR A 241 3.92 -16.64 2.51
N ILE A 242 4.97 -16.23 1.82
CA ILE A 242 5.37 -16.78 0.52
C ILE A 242 5.59 -18.30 0.63
N ARG A 243 6.30 -18.80 1.65
CA ARG A 243 6.47 -20.25 1.90
C ARG A 243 5.15 -21.02 1.97
N ARG A 244 4.08 -20.38 2.46
CA ARG A 244 2.74 -21.02 2.48
C ARG A 244 2.11 -21.02 1.09
N LEU A 245 2.36 -19.98 0.30
CA LEU A 245 1.89 -19.90 -1.08
C LEU A 245 2.64 -20.88 -1.99
N GLU A 246 3.98 -21.03 -1.82
CA GLU A 246 4.77 -22.07 -2.50
C GLU A 246 4.20 -23.47 -2.29
N LYS A 247 3.89 -23.82 -1.03
CA LYS A 247 3.24 -25.10 -0.70
C LYS A 247 1.85 -25.24 -1.31
N ARG A 248 1.09 -24.16 -1.37
CA ARG A 248 -0.27 -24.14 -1.92
C ARG A 248 -0.27 -24.27 -3.44
N PHE A 249 0.68 -23.62 -4.12
CA PHE A 249 0.79 -23.64 -5.58
C PHE A 249 1.64 -24.81 -6.10
N GLY A 250 2.37 -25.48 -5.20
CA GLY A 250 3.20 -26.64 -5.55
C GLY A 250 4.48 -26.28 -6.30
N THR A 251 4.92 -25.01 -6.22
CA THR A 251 6.14 -24.54 -6.87
C THR A 251 6.90 -23.53 -6.00
N ASP A 252 8.23 -23.56 -6.07
CA ASP A 252 9.15 -22.58 -5.52
C ASP A 252 10.01 -21.91 -6.60
N VAL A 253 9.80 -22.29 -7.86
CA VAL A 253 10.42 -21.66 -9.03
C VAL A 253 9.87 -20.23 -9.15
N THR A 254 10.75 -19.25 -9.10
CA THR A 254 10.37 -17.84 -8.99
C THR A 254 9.46 -17.39 -10.13
N GLU A 255 9.73 -17.76 -11.36
CA GLU A 255 8.91 -17.42 -12.54
C GLU A 255 7.48 -17.96 -12.42
N GLU A 256 7.32 -19.24 -12.09
CA GLU A 256 6.05 -19.91 -11.93
C GLU A 256 5.25 -19.33 -10.75
N LEU A 257 5.95 -19.12 -9.63
CA LEU A 257 5.35 -18.55 -8.43
C LEU A 257 4.83 -17.11 -8.68
N LEU A 258 5.59 -16.30 -9.42
CA LEU A 258 5.15 -14.95 -9.80
C LEU A 258 3.89 -15.00 -10.66
N TRP A 259 3.77 -15.96 -11.58
CA TRP A 259 2.57 -16.12 -12.38
C TRP A 259 1.36 -16.50 -11.52
N CYS A 260 1.47 -17.53 -10.67
CA CYS A 260 0.43 -17.91 -9.73
C CYS A 260 0.00 -16.72 -8.82
N LEU A 261 0.95 -15.89 -8.39
CA LEU A 261 0.67 -14.72 -7.57
C LEU A 261 -0.09 -13.63 -8.35
N ILE A 262 0.17 -13.45 -9.63
CA ILE A 262 -0.56 -12.52 -10.49
C ILE A 262 -2.00 -12.99 -10.67
N GLU A 263 -2.23 -14.25 -11.05
CA GLU A 263 -3.56 -14.83 -11.22
C GLU A 263 -4.42 -14.71 -9.94
N GLU A 264 -3.80 -14.88 -8.79
CA GLU A 264 -4.47 -14.83 -7.49
C GLU A 264 -4.48 -13.43 -6.84
N SER A 265 -3.87 -12.42 -7.47
CA SER A 265 -3.59 -11.11 -6.86
C SER A 265 -4.85 -10.38 -6.40
N GLU A 266 -5.92 -10.40 -7.20
CA GLU A 266 -7.21 -9.80 -6.83
C GLU A 266 -7.80 -10.46 -5.58
N ARG A 267 -7.88 -11.79 -5.61
CA ARG A 267 -8.44 -12.56 -4.50
C ARG A 267 -7.61 -12.40 -3.23
N LEU A 268 -6.28 -12.55 -3.33
CA LEU A 268 -5.39 -12.41 -2.19
C LEU A 268 -5.46 -11.00 -1.59
N THR A 269 -5.45 -9.96 -2.42
CA THR A 269 -5.54 -8.57 -1.95
C THR A 269 -6.88 -8.32 -1.27
N THR A 270 -7.98 -8.61 -1.94
CA THR A 270 -9.33 -8.37 -1.42
C THR A 270 -9.61 -9.15 -0.14
N ASP A 271 -9.26 -10.45 -0.09
CA ASP A 271 -9.45 -11.30 1.09
C ASP A 271 -8.67 -10.78 2.30
N HIS A 272 -7.43 -10.29 2.10
CA HIS A 272 -6.65 -9.77 3.22
C HIS A 272 -7.24 -8.50 3.78
N PHE A 273 -7.70 -7.58 2.94
CA PHE A 273 -8.39 -6.38 3.39
C PHE A 273 -9.73 -6.71 4.05
N ALA A 274 -10.52 -7.65 3.50
CA ALA A 274 -11.80 -8.07 4.04
C ALA A 274 -11.72 -8.76 5.41
N ARG A 275 -10.60 -9.43 5.72
CA ARG A 275 -10.35 -9.99 7.06
C ARG A 275 -9.95 -8.95 8.10
N CYS A 276 -9.53 -7.78 7.67
CA CYS A 276 -9.00 -6.73 8.53
C CYS A 276 -9.98 -5.56 8.71
N PHE A 277 -10.84 -5.34 7.73
CA PHE A 277 -11.78 -4.22 7.70
C PHE A 277 -13.16 -4.71 7.29
N SER A 278 -14.19 -4.07 7.84
CA SER A 278 -15.57 -4.33 7.44
C SER A 278 -15.93 -3.66 6.10
N ASP A 279 -17.03 -4.10 5.48
CA ASP A 279 -17.65 -3.47 4.30
C ASP A 279 -18.40 -2.15 4.64
N ALA A 280 -18.12 -1.56 5.79
CA ALA A 280 -18.80 -0.42 6.33
C ALA A 280 -18.53 0.86 5.54
N ARG A 281 -19.58 1.61 5.21
CA ARG A 281 -19.53 2.92 4.56
C ARG A 281 -19.24 4.04 5.53
N PHE A 282 -18.64 5.12 5.05
CA PHE A 282 -18.44 6.35 5.81
C PHE A 282 -19.59 7.29 5.56
N LEU A 283 -20.36 7.66 6.62
CA LEU A 283 -21.50 8.57 6.54
C LEU A 283 -21.15 9.96 7.07
N GLN A 284 -21.89 10.99 6.65
CA GLN A 284 -21.86 12.28 7.35
C GLN A 284 -22.27 12.10 8.81
N ILE A 285 -21.77 12.96 9.70
CA ILE A 285 -21.99 12.82 11.14
C ILE A 285 -23.47 12.82 11.52
N ASP A 286 -24.28 13.62 10.84
CA ASP A 286 -25.72 13.71 11.13
C ASP A 286 -26.43 12.43 10.66
N ASP A 287 -26.15 11.93 9.45
CA ASP A 287 -26.68 10.66 8.93
C ASP A 287 -26.22 9.46 9.77
N LEU A 288 -24.97 9.47 10.24
CA LEU A 288 -24.41 8.46 11.14
C LEU A 288 -25.14 8.43 12.48
N THR A 289 -25.39 9.61 13.06
CA THR A 289 -26.10 9.76 14.33
C THR A 289 -27.55 9.28 14.20
N ASP A 290 -28.21 9.60 13.09
CA ASP A 290 -29.56 9.16 12.79
C ASP A 290 -29.65 7.64 12.60
N ALA A 291 -28.71 7.03 11.89
CA ALA A 291 -28.65 5.58 11.71
C ALA A 291 -28.48 4.87 13.06
N ILE A 292 -27.61 5.38 13.95
CA ILE A 292 -27.46 4.86 15.31
C ILE A 292 -28.76 5.01 16.10
N ALA A 293 -29.43 6.19 16.04
CA ALA A 293 -30.65 6.45 16.77
C ALA A 293 -31.80 5.51 16.36
N LYS A 294 -31.92 5.22 15.07
CA LYS A 294 -32.94 4.32 14.49
C LYS A 294 -32.65 2.83 14.71
N SER A 295 -31.41 2.44 15.12
CA SER A 295 -31.04 1.06 15.33
C SER A 295 -31.81 0.37 16.45
N ALA A 296 -31.82 -0.96 16.49
CA ALA A 296 -32.46 -1.74 17.55
C ALA A 296 -31.63 -1.85 18.84
N PHE A 297 -30.47 -1.22 18.93
CA PHE A 297 -29.61 -1.31 20.10
C PHE A 297 -30.20 -0.61 21.34
N ARG A 298 -29.82 -1.10 22.52
CA ARG A 298 -30.20 -0.48 23.81
C ARG A 298 -29.65 0.94 23.92
N LYS A 299 -30.36 1.83 24.63
CA LYS A 299 -30.02 3.24 24.82
C LYS A 299 -28.56 3.47 25.19
N LYS A 300 -28.02 2.75 26.20
CA LYS A 300 -26.61 2.83 26.62
C LYS A 300 -25.62 2.54 25.47
N ASN A 301 -25.94 1.58 24.58
CA ASN A 301 -25.09 1.25 23.44
C ASN A 301 -25.14 2.36 22.39
N LYS A 302 -26.31 2.92 22.11
CA LYS A 302 -26.47 4.06 21.19
C LYS A 302 -25.69 5.28 21.67
N GLU A 303 -25.76 5.60 22.96
CA GLU A 303 -24.98 6.68 23.60
C GLU A 303 -23.47 6.47 23.41
N ALA A 304 -22.97 5.26 23.66
CA ALA A 304 -21.55 4.95 23.47
C ALA A 304 -21.13 5.04 21.97
N MET A 305 -21.98 4.60 21.04
CA MET A 305 -21.73 4.72 19.60
C MET A 305 -21.69 6.19 19.15
N GLN A 306 -22.66 7.00 19.60
CA GLN A 306 -22.71 8.43 19.29
C GLN A 306 -21.50 9.18 19.87
N GLU A 307 -21.09 8.86 21.10
CA GLU A 307 -19.90 9.42 21.74
C GLU A 307 -18.63 9.09 20.94
N LEU A 308 -18.47 7.83 20.49
CA LEU A 308 -17.34 7.44 19.64
C LEU A 308 -17.31 8.25 18.34
N ALA A 309 -18.44 8.34 17.64
CA ALA A 309 -18.56 9.10 16.41
C ALA A 309 -18.22 10.60 16.61
N ALA A 310 -18.70 11.19 17.69
CA ALA A 310 -18.42 12.59 18.04
C ALA A 310 -16.92 12.82 18.30
N ARG A 311 -16.27 11.93 19.07
CA ARG A 311 -14.83 12.00 19.33
C ARG A 311 -14.00 11.83 18.06
N LEU A 312 -14.44 10.98 17.15
CA LEU A 312 -13.72 10.70 15.89
C LEU A 312 -13.70 11.88 14.91
N GLN A 313 -14.52 12.90 15.10
CA GLN A 313 -14.36 14.14 14.33
C GLN A 313 -12.97 14.77 14.57
N ARG A 314 -12.43 14.69 15.81
CA ARG A 314 -11.17 15.31 16.24
C ARG A 314 -10.04 14.32 16.48
N ALA A 315 -10.35 13.05 16.81
CA ALA A 315 -9.34 12.02 17.08
C ALA A 315 -8.53 11.64 15.84
N GLN A 316 -7.31 11.19 16.08
CA GLN A 316 -6.38 10.74 15.02
C GLN A 316 -6.75 9.36 14.46
N SER A 317 -7.25 8.46 15.32
CA SER A 317 -7.71 7.11 14.96
C SER A 317 -8.82 6.63 15.88
N VAL A 318 -9.47 5.55 15.46
CA VAL A 318 -10.49 4.85 16.27
C VAL A 318 -9.90 4.39 17.59
N ASP A 319 -8.71 3.77 17.58
CA ASP A 319 -8.04 3.25 18.80
C ASP A 319 -7.80 4.36 19.81
N LYS A 320 -7.31 5.53 19.35
CA LYS A 320 -7.12 6.70 20.23
C LYS A 320 -8.42 7.27 20.80
N ALA A 321 -9.51 7.14 20.05
CA ALA A 321 -10.82 7.56 20.55
C ALA A 321 -11.36 6.56 21.60
N LEU A 322 -11.22 5.25 21.34
CA LEU A 322 -11.59 4.19 22.30
C LEU A 322 -10.81 4.28 23.60
N GLU A 323 -9.48 4.47 23.55
CA GLU A 323 -8.65 4.69 24.74
C GLU A 323 -9.17 5.85 25.61
N LYS A 324 -9.55 6.97 24.98
CA LYS A 324 -10.11 8.13 25.67
C LYS A 324 -11.49 7.86 26.25
N MET A 325 -12.31 7.07 25.57
CA MET A 325 -13.63 6.67 26.07
C MET A 325 -13.52 5.75 27.29
N ALA A 326 -12.63 4.76 27.24
CA ALA A 326 -12.38 3.87 28.37
C ALA A 326 -11.92 4.64 29.62
N LYS A 327 -11.03 5.64 29.47
CA LYS A 327 -10.57 6.50 30.58
C LYS A 327 -11.68 7.30 31.27
N VAL A 328 -12.79 7.55 30.60
CA VAL A 328 -13.95 8.27 31.17
C VAL A 328 -15.14 7.34 31.47
N GLY A 329 -14.87 6.03 31.55
CA GLY A 329 -15.83 5.04 32.06
C GLY A 329 -16.80 4.46 31.02
N TYR A 330 -16.62 4.71 29.73
CA TYR A 330 -17.41 4.02 28.71
C TYR A 330 -16.92 2.59 28.50
N SER A 331 -17.84 1.63 28.40
CA SER A 331 -17.52 0.29 27.91
C SER A 331 -17.27 0.34 26.41
N THR A 332 -16.08 -0.10 25.98
CA THR A 332 -15.69 -0.16 24.57
C THR A 332 -15.85 -1.57 23.97
N ASP A 333 -16.21 -2.55 24.77
CA ASP A 333 -16.34 -3.94 24.36
C ASP A 333 -17.43 -4.13 23.34
N GLY A 334 -17.09 -4.76 22.22
CA GLY A 334 -18.01 -5.02 21.10
C GLY A 334 -18.55 -3.76 20.43
N LEU A 335 -18.01 -2.56 20.74
CA LEU A 335 -18.52 -1.30 20.21
C LEU A 335 -18.35 -1.22 18.69
N LEU A 336 -17.20 -1.64 18.15
CA LEU A 336 -16.96 -1.66 16.71
C LEU A 336 -17.88 -2.68 16.01
N GLY A 337 -18.08 -3.87 16.58
CA GLY A 337 -19.00 -4.85 16.00
C GLY A 337 -20.45 -4.37 15.88
N ARG A 338 -20.87 -3.40 16.71
CA ARG A 338 -22.20 -2.77 16.55
C ARG A 338 -22.28 -1.85 15.34
N PHE A 339 -21.19 -1.16 15.00
CA PHE A 339 -21.11 -0.39 13.76
C PHE A 339 -21.09 -1.32 12.55
N ASP A 340 -20.33 -2.40 12.61
CA ASP A 340 -20.28 -3.42 11.55
C ASP A 340 -21.66 -4.04 11.30
N ALA A 341 -22.42 -4.32 12.37
CA ALA A 341 -23.79 -4.82 12.27
C ALA A 341 -24.77 -3.86 11.57
N LEU A 342 -24.45 -2.56 11.54
CA LEU A 342 -25.20 -1.55 10.80
C LEU A 342 -24.64 -1.29 9.39
N GLY A 343 -23.52 -1.91 9.01
CA GLY A 343 -22.84 -1.63 7.75
C GLY A 343 -22.25 -0.22 7.65
N ILE A 344 -21.97 0.43 8.79
CA ILE A 344 -21.49 1.81 8.84
C ILE A 344 -20.17 1.91 9.61
N SER A 345 -19.28 2.77 9.16
CA SER A 345 -18.02 3.05 9.86
C SER A 345 -18.26 4.00 11.06
N PRO A 346 -17.58 3.79 12.21
CA PRO A 346 -17.61 4.76 13.29
C PRO A 346 -16.99 6.11 12.92
N VAL A 347 -16.18 6.16 11.86
CA VAL A 347 -15.46 7.36 11.41
C VAL A 347 -16.39 8.23 10.54
N PRO A 348 -16.86 9.39 11.01
CA PRO A 348 -17.76 10.23 10.22
C PRO A 348 -17.00 11.01 9.14
N LEU A 349 -17.71 11.31 8.05
CA LEU A 349 -17.36 12.41 7.16
C LEU A 349 -17.52 13.73 7.90
N ARG A 350 -16.89 14.79 7.38
CA ARG A 350 -17.07 16.13 7.94
C ARG A 350 -18.55 16.56 7.84
N ARG A 351 -19.00 17.28 8.86
CA ARG A 351 -20.30 17.95 8.79
C ARG A 351 -20.31 18.84 7.56
N ASN A 352 -21.18 19.04 6.79
CA ASN A 352 -21.20 19.84 5.54
C ASN A 352 -20.23 19.33 4.44
N PHE A 353 -19.81 18.07 4.48
CA PHE A 353 -19.12 17.49 3.35
C PHE A 353 -20.06 17.41 2.13
N CYS A 354 -19.52 17.49 0.92
CA CYS A 354 -20.37 17.58 -0.28
C CYS A 354 -21.07 16.26 -0.67
N ALA A 355 -20.63 15.11 -0.14
CA ALA A 355 -21.29 13.82 -0.31
C ALA A 355 -21.85 13.32 1.02
N LYS A 356 -22.97 12.61 0.99
CA LYS A 356 -23.59 12.01 2.19
C LYS A 356 -22.83 10.81 2.70
N GLU A 357 -22.25 10.04 1.77
CA GLU A 357 -21.51 8.83 2.08
C GLU A 357 -20.29 8.66 1.17
N LEU A 358 -19.32 7.87 1.63
CA LEU A 358 -18.19 7.36 0.84
C LEU A 358 -18.04 5.86 1.08
N PRO A 359 -17.60 5.10 0.07
CA PRO A 359 -17.37 3.66 0.19
C PRO A 359 -16.26 3.34 1.18
N GLY A 360 -16.39 2.19 1.86
CA GLY A 360 -15.33 1.62 2.68
C GLY A 360 -14.23 0.96 1.86
N PRO A 361 -13.09 0.58 2.48
CA PRO A 361 -11.94 0.01 1.76
C PRO A 361 -12.28 -1.31 1.06
N VAL A 362 -13.07 -2.17 1.69
CA VAL A 362 -13.43 -3.48 1.14
C VAL A 362 -14.46 -3.34 0.04
N GLU A 363 -15.45 -2.45 0.21
CA GLU A 363 -16.43 -2.12 -0.83
C GLU A 363 -15.72 -1.58 -2.09
N LEU A 364 -14.74 -0.67 -1.92
CA LEU A 364 -13.95 -0.18 -3.05
C LEU A 364 -13.25 -1.32 -3.80
N LEU A 365 -12.54 -2.20 -3.10
CA LEU A 365 -11.81 -3.30 -3.74
C LEU A 365 -12.72 -4.25 -4.48
N ARG A 366 -13.88 -4.64 -3.90
CA ARG A 366 -14.82 -5.56 -4.52
C ARG A 366 -15.62 -4.95 -5.66
N ALA A 367 -16.04 -3.69 -5.48
CA ALA A 367 -16.93 -3.07 -6.44
C ALA A 367 -16.19 -2.55 -7.68
N VAL A 368 -14.95 -2.07 -7.55
CA VAL A 368 -14.18 -1.59 -8.70
C VAL A 368 -13.58 -2.70 -9.54
N SER A 369 -13.43 -3.95 -9.02
CA SER A 369 -13.01 -5.10 -9.81
C SER A 369 -14.07 -5.55 -10.83
N SER A 370 -15.36 -5.28 -10.54
CA SER A 370 -16.48 -5.64 -11.41
C SER A 370 -17.14 -4.47 -12.12
N LYS A 371 -17.10 -3.27 -11.56
CA LYS A 371 -17.66 -2.03 -12.11
C LYS A 371 -17.05 -0.83 -11.38
N GLU A 372 -17.26 0.37 -11.94
CA GLU A 372 -16.95 1.62 -11.25
C GLU A 372 -17.86 1.84 -10.04
N VAL A 373 -17.34 2.46 -8.99
CA VAL A 373 -18.15 2.94 -7.86
C VAL A 373 -18.48 4.41 -8.07
N THR A 374 -19.78 4.72 -8.08
CA THR A 374 -20.27 6.08 -8.26
C THR A 374 -20.70 6.67 -6.91
N VAL A 375 -20.27 7.90 -6.65
CA VAL A 375 -20.62 8.66 -5.45
C VAL A 375 -21.31 9.96 -5.84
N GLU A 376 -22.51 10.19 -5.33
CA GLU A 376 -23.23 11.45 -5.52
C GLU A 376 -22.69 12.54 -4.58
N TYR A 377 -22.54 13.76 -5.11
CA TYR A 377 -22.11 14.91 -4.32
C TYR A 377 -22.73 16.23 -4.81
N ILE A 378 -22.68 17.22 -3.95
CA ILE A 378 -23.22 18.56 -4.21
C ILE A 378 -22.07 19.55 -4.45
N GLU A 379 -22.08 20.21 -5.61
CA GLU A 379 -21.20 21.34 -5.89
C GLU A 379 -21.95 22.66 -5.65
N VAL A 380 -21.42 23.50 -4.78
CA VAL A 380 -21.95 24.83 -4.52
C VAL A 380 -21.07 25.86 -5.21
N LYS A 381 -21.66 26.66 -6.11
CA LYS A 381 -21.03 27.82 -6.74
C LYS A 381 -21.74 29.09 -6.30
N TYR A 382 -20.98 30.14 -6.07
CA TYR A 382 -21.49 31.48 -5.81
C TYR A 382 -21.24 32.33 -7.08
N LYS A 383 -22.32 32.93 -7.62
CA LYS A 383 -22.24 33.92 -8.69
C LYS A 383 -22.26 35.31 -8.12
#